data_d29e94c3fecea1c3e16a259725e7176e
#
_entry.id   d29e94c3fecea1c3e16a259725e7176e
#
_cell.length_a   1.000
_cell.length_b   1.000
_cell.length_c   1.000
_cell.angle_alpha   90.00
_cell.angle_beta   90.00
_cell.angle_gamma   90.00
#
_symmetry.space_group_name_H-M   'P 1'
#
loop_
_entity.id
_entity.type
_entity.pdbx_description
1 polymer ?
#
loop_
_entity_poly.entity_id
_entity_poly.type
_entity_poly.pdbx_seq_one_letter_code
_entity_poly.pdbx_strand_id
1 'polypeptide(L)'
;YELFLSLYKVGGRYRSRRIEEVLEMLEMTQYKQTFIGELPIDTFPFLYLGKAILQEPEWLLMDDPFDNMSVTARKKMIGILVSLHEKGTSMIINTSMYPEMMGFITDVVVIEEGKNLTFGPVEEVYAEALCKSPVRMHILAQMEKALEVLKENHLVDRVTVDGDDVIFRFNGGEKEEAELLTDLVASGALIHNY
;
A
#
# COMPACT_ATOMS: atom_id res chain seq x y z
N TYR A 1 -23.56 -15.73 4.81
CA TYR A 1 -22.75 -16.83 4.30
C TYR A 1 -23.61 -18.06 3.93
N GLU A 2 -24.60 -18.44 4.72
CA GLU A 2 -25.45 -19.59 4.42
C GLU A 2 -26.17 -19.47 3.08
N LEU A 3 -26.80 -18.32 2.81
CA LEU A 3 -27.44 -18.04 1.54
C LEU A 3 -26.43 -18.17 0.37
N PHE A 4 -25.23 -17.59 0.54
CA PHE A 4 -24.19 -17.59 -0.46
C PHE A 4 -23.75 -19.02 -0.81
N LEU A 5 -23.40 -19.83 0.19
CA LEU A 5 -23.04 -21.23 -0.04
C LEU A 5 -24.19 -22.08 -0.61
N SER A 6 -25.45 -21.70 -0.30
CA SER A 6 -26.61 -22.40 -0.87
C SER A 6 -26.75 -22.19 -2.38
N LEU A 7 -26.40 -21.00 -2.87
CA LEU A 7 -26.39 -20.69 -4.31
C LEU A 7 -25.37 -21.57 -5.07
N TYR A 8 -24.27 -21.93 -4.42
CA TYR A 8 -23.26 -22.85 -4.96
C TYR A 8 -23.55 -24.33 -4.68
N LYS A 9 -24.76 -24.66 -4.20
CA LYS A 9 -25.23 -26.05 -3.96
C LYS A 9 -24.37 -26.80 -2.94
N VAL A 10 -23.71 -26.11 -2.02
CA VAL A 10 -22.92 -26.72 -0.94
C VAL A 10 -23.83 -27.40 0.07
N GLY A 11 -23.55 -28.66 0.42
CA GLY A 11 -24.36 -29.47 1.34
C GLY A 11 -24.38 -28.96 2.78
N GLY A 12 -25.48 -29.22 3.53
CA GLY A 12 -25.76 -28.59 4.81
C GLY A 12 -24.67 -28.75 5.87
N ARG A 13 -24.19 -29.98 6.15
CA ARG A 13 -23.13 -30.21 7.16
C ARG A 13 -21.80 -29.54 6.81
N TYR A 14 -21.40 -29.63 5.57
CA TYR A 14 -20.19 -28.98 5.07
C TYR A 14 -20.33 -27.46 5.15
N ARG A 15 -21.51 -26.93 4.79
CA ARG A 15 -21.82 -25.49 4.86
C ARG A 15 -21.60 -24.92 6.26
N SER A 16 -22.21 -25.52 7.26
CA SER A 16 -22.10 -25.03 8.66
C SER A 16 -20.66 -25.05 9.14
N ARG A 17 -19.96 -26.15 8.88
CA ARG A 17 -18.54 -26.29 9.24
C ARG A 17 -17.69 -25.23 8.54
N ARG A 18 -17.89 -25.03 7.25
CA ARG A 18 -17.09 -24.05 6.46
C ARG A 18 -17.33 -22.62 6.94
N ILE A 19 -18.56 -22.27 7.30
CA ILE A 19 -18.87 -20.96 7.87
C ILE A 19 -18.13 -20.76 9.20
N GLU A 20 -18.09 -21.75 10.05
CA GLU A 20 -17.38 -21.68 11.33
C GLU A 20 -15.87 -21.50 11.12
N GLU A 21 -15.25 -22.30 10.25
CA GLU A 21 -13.83 -22.17 9.90
C GLU A 21 -13.48 -20.78 9.39
N VAL A 22 -14.33 -20.19 8.52
CA VAL A 22 -14.11 -18.84 8.00
C VAL A 22 -14.29 -17.78 9.07
N LEU A 23 -15.32 -17.89 9.93
CA LEU A 23 -15.53 -16.94 11.03
C LEU A 23 -14.39 -16.99 12.07
N GLU A 24 -13.84 -18.17 12.34
CA GLU A 24 -12.68 -18.35 13.21
C GLU A 24 -11.44 -17.71 12.59
N MET A 25 -11.16 -17.98 11.31
CA MET A 25 -10.02 -17.40 10.57
C MET A 25 -10.05 -15.87 10.56
N LEU A 26 -11.25 -15.29 10.43
CA LEU A 26 -11.47 -13.84 10.43
C LEU A 26 -11.55 -13.26 11.85
N GLU A 27 -11.52 -14.10 12.91
CA GLU A 27 -11.80 -13.71 14.31
C GLU A 27 -13.14 -12.97 14.45
N MET A 28 -14.16 -13.47 13.79
CA MET A 28 -15.50 -12.88 13.76
C MET A 28 -16.57 -13.77 14.41
N THR A 29 -16.19 -14.82 15.12
CA THR A 29 -17.10 -15.78 15.74
C THR A 29 -18.10 -15.12 16.70
N GLN A 30 -17.68 -14.08 17.44
CA GLN A 30 -18.52 -13.30 18.34
C GLN A 30 -19.69 -12.58 17.64
N TYR A 31 -19.55 -12.31 16.34
CA TYR A 31 -20.58 -11.64 15.54
C TYR A 31 -21.54 -12.58 14.81
N LYS A 32 -21.41 -13.90 15.01
CA LYS A 32 -22.19 -14.93 14.29
C LYS A 32 -23.71 -14.70 14.33
N GLN A 33 -24.21 -14.13 15.43
CA GLN A 33 -25.64 -13.85 15.68
C GLN A 33 -26.01 -12.37 15.59
N THR A 34 -25.06 -11.51 15.26
CA THR A 34 -25.26 -10.07 15.17
C THR A 34 -25.85 -9.68 13.82
N PHE A 35 -26.84 -8.80 13.79
CA PHE A 35 -27.36 -8.24 12.55
C PHE A 35 -26.27 -7.40 11.86
N ILE A 36 -26.23 -7.49 10.53
CA ILE A 36 -25.20 -6.77 9.73
C ILE A 36 -25.21 -5.26 10.03
N GLY A 37 -26.39 -4.66 10.22
CA GLY A 37 -26.51 -3.23 10.54
C GLY A 37 -26.03 -2.81 11.92
N GLU A 38 -25.74 -3.76 12.81
CA GLU A 38 -25.24 -3.53 14.17
C GLU A 38 -23.73 -3.80 14.29
N LEU A 39 -23.11 -4.23 13.19
CA LEU A 39 -21.67 -4.52 13.17
C LEU A 39 -20.83 -3.24 13.17
N PRO A 40 -19.69 -3.23 13.87
CA PRO A 40 -18.71 -2.16 13.74
C PRO A 40 -18.26 -2.00 12.30
N ILE A 41 -18.03 -0.74 11.86
CA ILE A 41 -17.67 -0.44 10.47
C ILE A 41 -16.40 -1.17 10.01
N ASP A 42 -15.42 -1.31 10.90
CA ASP A 42 -14.15 -2.01 10.64
C ASP A 42 -14.31 -3.52 10.37
N THR A 43 -15.50 -4.09 10.60
CA THR A 43 -15.76 -5.53 10.37
C THR A 43 -16.25 -5.84 8.96
N PHE A 44 -16.73 -4.85 8.23
CA PHE A 44 -17.26 -5.05 6.88
C PHE A 44 -16.24 -5.60 5.87
N PRO A 45 -14.98 -5.09 5.82
CA PRO A 45 -13.96 -5.68 4.95
C PRO A 45 -13.73 -7.18 5.22
N PHE A 46 -13.77 -7.59 6.50
CA PHE A 46 -13.65 -9.00 6.86
C PHE A 46 -14.86 -9.82 6.41
N LEU A 47 -16.08 -9.25 6.45
CA LEU A 47 -17.25 -9.91 5.89
C LEU A 47 -17.13 -10.16 4.39
N TYR A 48 -16.61 -9.19 3.64
CA TYR A 48 -16.40 -9.34 2.20
C TYR A 48 -15.31 -10.36 1.91
N LEU A 49 -14.19 -10.30 2.63
CA LEU A 49 -13.14 -11.32 2.52
C LEU A 49 -13.71 -12.72 2.84
N GLY A 50 -14.46 -12.84 3.96
CA GLY A 50 -15.09 -14.10 4.33
C GLY A 50 -15.98 -14.67 3.25
N LYS A 51 -16.79 -13.83 2.59
CA LYS A 51 -17.61 -14.26 1.45
C LYS A 51 -16.75 -14.78 0.30
N ALA A 52 -15.62 -14.13 0.01
CA ALA A 52 -14.74 -14.53 -1.08
C ALA A 52 -14.03 -15.87 -0.80
N ILE A 53 -13.59 -16.11 0.44
CA ILE A 53 -12.83 -17.31 0.81
C ILE A 53 -13.69 -18.53 1.18
N LEU A 54 -15.02 -18.37 1.24
CA LEU A 54 -15.93 -19.50 1.57
C LEU A 54 -15.74 -20.71 0.66
N GLN A 55 -15.33 -20.50 -0.60
CA GLN A 55 -15.19 -21.53 -1.61
C GLN A 55 -13.76 -22.01 -1.81
N GLU A 56 -12.83 -21.62 -0.93
CA GLU A 56 -11.41 -21.98 -1.04
C GLU A 56 -10.84 -21.64 -2.43
N PRO A 57 -10.91 -20.37 -2.86
CA PRO A 57 -10.46 -19.98 -4.18
C PRO A 57 -8.94 -20.12 -4.32
N GLU A 58 -8.49 -20.50 -5.51
CA GLU A 58 -7.06 -20.48 -5.86
C GLU A 58 -6.54 -19.04 -6.03
N TRP A 59 -7.44 -18.11 -6.42
CA TRP A 59 -7.13 -16.71 -6.67
C TRP A 59 -8.11 -15.77 -5.96
N LEU A 60 -7.57 -14.74 -5.31
CA LEU A 60 -8.34 -13.61 -4.77
C LEU A 60 -7.99 -12.34 -5.53
N LEU A 61 -9.03 -11.65 -6.01
CA LEU A 61 -8.89 -10.31 -6.58
C LEU A 61 -9.54 -9.33 -5.61
N MET A 62 -8.79 -8.33 -5.17
CA MET A 62 -9.23 -7.35 -4.18
C MET A 62 -8.96 -5.94 -4.68
N ASP A 63 -9.97 -5.09 -4.55
CA ASP A 63 -9.92 -3.68 -4.92
C ASP A 63 -10.05 -2.85 -3.65
N ASP A 64 -9.02 -2.08 -3.32
CA ASP A 64 -8.87 -1.28 -2.10
C ASP A 64 -9.37 -1.96 -0.81
N PRO A 65 -8.89 -3.19 -0.49
CA PRO A 65 -9.43 -3.97 0.63
C PRO A 65 -9.17 -3.34 2.01
N PHE A 66 -8.34 -2.31 2.10
CA PHE A 66 -7.94 -1.64 3.34
C PHE A 66 -8.66 -0.31 3.57
N ASP A 67 -9.53 0.09 2.65
CA ASP A 67 -10.26 1.34 2.72
C ASP A 67 -11.11 1.42 3.98
N ASN A 68 -11.12 2.59 4.62
CA ASN A 68 -11.88 2.88 5.82
C ASN A 68 -11.61 1.96 7.03
N MET A 69 -10.46 1.27 7.03
CA MET A 69 -10.04 0.44 8.16
C MET A 69 -9.13 1.21 9.12
N SER A 70 -9.29 0.97 10.42
CA SER A 70 -8.31 1.40 11.43
C SER A 70 -6.96 0.69 11.24
N VAL A 71 -5.89 1.29 11.75
CA VAL A 71 -4.53 0.69 11.67
C VAL A 71 -4.50 -0.73 12.23
N THR A 72 -5.23 -0.97 13.33
CA THR A 72 -5.32 -2.29 13.96
C THR A 72 -6.04 -3.29 13.07
N ALA A 73 -7.17 -2.88 12.46
CA ALA A 73 -7.93 -3.74 11.56
C ALA A 73 -7.12 -4.08 10.29
N ARG A 74 -6.35 -3.12 9.74
CA ARG A 74 -5.45 -3.36 8.60
C ARG A 74 -4.38 -4.40 8.90
N LYS A 75 -3.67 -4.25 10.03
CA LYS A 75 -2.66 -5.23 10.46
C LYS A 75 -3.24 -6.64 10.59
N LYS A 76 -4.44 -6.74 11.15
CA LYS A 76 -5.16 -8.00 11.24
C LYS A 76 -5.50 -8.56 9.85
N MET A 77 -6.02 -7.73 8.95
CA MET A 77 -6.33 -8.12 7.57
C MET A 77 -5.08 -8.66 6.86
N ILE A 78 -3.96 -7.94 6.94
CA ILE A 78 -2.68 -8.37 6.37
C ILE A 78 -2.27 -9.74 6.92
N GLY A 79 -2.35 -9.96 8.23
CA GLY A 79 -2.03 -11.26 8.84
C GLY A 79 -2.90 -12.41 8.30
N ILE A 80 -4.18 -12.15 8.06
CA ILE A 80 -5.09 -13.14 7.46
C ILE A 80 -4.71 -13.40 5.99
N LEU A 81 -4.39 -12.36 5.22
CA LEU A 81 -3.97 -12.51 3.82
C LEU A 81 -2.66 -13.30 3.70
N VAL A 82 -1.69 -13.04 4.58
CA VAL A 82 -0.45 -13.84 4.66
C VAL A 82 -0.77 -15.31 4.91
N SER A 83 -1.63 -15.60 5.90
CA SER A 83 -2.03 -16.99 6.21
C SER A 83 -2.76 -17.67 5.05
N LEU A 84 -3.54 -16.95 4.25
CA LEU A 84 -4.19 -17.47 3.05
C LEU A 84 -3.16 -17.76 1.95
N HIS A 85 -2.19 -16.88 1.78
CA HIS A 85 -1.09 -17.08 0.82
C HIS A 85 -0.25 -18.32 1.17
N GLU A 86 0.12 -18.48 2.44
CA GLU A 86 0.86 -19.67 2.93
C GLU A 86 0.09 -20.96 2.70
N LYS A 87 -1.24 -20.91 2.65
CA LYS A 87 -2.11 -22.04 2.30
C LYS A 87 -2.28 -22.27 0.80
N GLY A 88 -1.62 -21.46 -0.03
CA GLY A 88 -1.59 -21.60 -1.48
C GLY A 88 -2.58 -20.71 -2.25
N THR A 89 -3.24 -19.75 -1.61
CA THR A 89 -4.08 -18.78 -2.32
C THR A 89 -3.21 -17.69 -2.96
N SER A 90 -3.32 -17.52 -4.27
CA SER A 90 -2.70 -16.40 -4.99
C SER A 90 -3.58 -15.15 -4.91
N MET A 91 -2.97 -13.96 -4.93
CA MET A 91 -3.70 -12.71 -4.73
C MET A 91 -3.28 -11.64 -5.73
N ILE A 92 -4.27 -10.87 -6.20
CA ILE A 92 -4.06 -9.61 -6.90
C ILE A 92 -4.79 -8.55 -6.07
N ILE A 93 -4.02 -7.56 -5.58
CA ILE A 93 -4.53 -6.51 -4.70
C ILE A 93 -4.28 -5.16 -5.38
N ASN A 94 -5.35 -4.46 -5.74
CA ASN A 94 -5.26 -3.06 -6.13
C ASN A 94 -5.39 -2.21 -4.87
N THR A 95 -4.45 -1.29 -4.65
CA THR A 95 -4.47 -0.39 -3.49
C THR A 95 -3.53 0.80 -3.68
N SER A 96 -3.89 1.93 -3.09
CA SER A 96 -3.01 3.09 -2.93
C SER A 96 -2.13 3.01 -1.67
N MET A 97 -2.36 2.03 -0.79
CA MET A 97 -1.68 1.86 0.50
C MET A 97 -0.44 0.98 0.42
N TYR A 98 0.43 1.29 -0.48
CA TYR A 98 1.60 0.52 -0.84
C TYR A 98 2.62 0.25 0.30
N PRO A 99 3.03 1.22 1.14
CA PRO A 99 4.11 0.99 2.11
C PRO A 99 3.78 -0.08 3.16
N GLU A 100 2.51 -0.21 3.55
CA GLU A 100 2.08 -1.16 4.58
C GLU A 100 2.11 -2.61 4.10
N MET A 101 2.16 -2.82 2.78
CA MET A 101 2.08 -4.14 2.15
C MET A 101 3.42 -4.73 1.76
N MET A 102 4.50 -3.95 1.77
CA MET A 102 5.83 -4.36 1.29
C MET A 102 6.37 -5.63 1.95
N GLY A 103 5.93 -5.93 3.16
CA GLY A 103 6.42 -7.10 3.91
C GLY A 103 5.86 -8.45 3.44
N PHE A 104 4.86 -8.48 2.53
CA PHE A 104 4.26 -9.75 2.10
C PHE A 104 3.92 -9.85 0.60
N ILE A 105 4.00 -8.76 -0.15
CA ILE A 105 3.83 -8.78 -1.61
C ILE A 105 5.11 -9.24 -2.29
N THR A 106 4.99 -9.98 -3.38
CA THR A 106 6.12 -10.47 -4.17
C THR A 106 6.42 -9.56 -5.35
N ASP A 107 5.38 -9.13 -6.05
CA ASP A 107 5.49 -8.35 -7.28
C ASP A 107 4.56 -7.15 -7.23
N VAL A 108 4.95 -6.08 -7.92
CA VAL A 108 4.18 -4.84 -8.05
C VAL A 108 4.00 -4.49 -9.51
N VAL A 109 2.81 -4.01 -9.85
CA VAL A 109 2.52 -3.34 -11.11
C VAL A 109 2.11 -1.90 -10.78
N VAL A 110 2.83 -0.92 -11.31
CA VAL A 110 2.49 0.50 -11.16
C VAL A 110 1.74 0.98 -12.40
N ILE A 111 0.50 1.44 -12.20
CA ILE A 111 -0.36 1.93 -13.28
C ILE A 111 -0.63 3.42 -13.05
N GLU A 112 -0.36 4.25 -14.05
CA GLU A 112 -0.66 5.68 -14.06
C GLU A 112 -1.30 6.06 -15.40
N GLU A 113 -2.38 6.83 -15.36
CA GLU A 113 -3.15 7.26 -16.55
C GLU A 113 -3.53 6.09 -17.49
N GLY A 114 -3.83 4.93 -16.92
CA GLY A 114 -4.21 3.73 -17.68
C GLY A 114 -3.04 3.02 -18.38
N LYS A 115 -1.81 3.38 -18.10
CA LYS A 115 -0.60 2.76 -18.64
C LYS A 115 0.20 2.08 -17.57
N ASN A 116 0.77 0.92 -17.89
CA ASN A 116 1.77 0.29 -17.06
C ASN A 116 3.07 1.11 -17.11
N LEU A 117 3.51 1.65 -15.98
CA LEU A 117 4.78 2.36 -15.85
C LEU A 117 5.94 1.42 -15.60
N THR A 118 5.76 0.49 -14.68
CA THR A 118 6.75 -0.53 -14.33
C THR A 118 6.06 -1.73 -13.69
N PHE A 119 6.71 -2.87 -13.77
CA PHE A 119 6.27 -4.07 -13.07
C PHE A 119 7.48 -4.94 -12.73
N GLY A 120 7.42 -5.68 -11.64
CA GLY A 120 8.45 -6.63 -11.24
C GLY A 120 8.46 -6.91 -9.73
N PRO A 121 9.51 -7.57 -9.24
CA PRO A 121 9.72 -7.80 -7.82
C PRO A 121 9.61 -6.50 -7.04
N VAL A 122 8.94 -6.56 -5.88
CA VAL A 122 8.67 -5.37 -5.07
C VAL A 122 9.94 -4.60 -4.72
N GLU A 123 11.01 -5.29 -4.40
CA GLU A 123 12.30 -4.68 -4.01
C GLU A 123 12.92 -3.86 -5.17
N GLU A 124 12.86 -4.36 -6.41
CA GLU A 124 13.37 -3.68 -7.60
C GLU A 124 12.52 -2.47 -7.95
N VAL A 125 11.19 -2.64 -8.00
CA VAL A 125 10.26 -1.55 -8.31
C VAL A 125 10.32 -0.46 -7.25
N TYR A 126 10.47 -0.83 -5.97
CA TYR A 126 10.58 0.13 -4.87
C TYR A 126 11.89 0.94 -4.95
N ALA A 127 13.01 0.27 -5.20
CA ALA A 127 14.28 0.97 -5.39
C ALA A 127 14.20 1.96 -6.56
N GLU A 128 13.58 1.56 -7.68
CA GLU A 128 13.36 2.44 -8.82
C GLU A 128 12.39 3.60 -8.49
N ALA A 129 11.34 3.33 -7.73
CA ALA A 129 10.37 4.35 -7.33
C ALA A 129 10.96 5.36 -6.34
N LEU A 130 11.77 4.92 -5.39
CA LEU A 130 12.50 5.82 -4.48
C LEU A 130 13.43 6.76 -5.24
N CYS A 131 14.17 6.23 -6.22
CA CYS A 131 15.03 7.05 -7.09
C CYS A 131 14.24 8.05 -7.97
N LYS A 132 12.93 7.82 -8.19
CA LYS A 132 12.09 8.66 -9.06
C LYS A 132 11.04 9.49 -8.30
N SER A 133 10.92 9.32 -6.99
CA SER A 133 9.97 10.09 -6.19
C SER A 133 10.38 11.57 -6.14
N PRO A 134 9.45 12.51 -6.30
CA PRO A 134 9.77 13.91 -6.13
C PRO A 134 10.13 14.20 -4.68
N VAL A 135 11.28 14.82 -4.49
CA VAL A 135 11.72 15.35 -3.19
C VAL A 135 11.08 16.72 -3.01
N ARG A 136 10.45 16.94 -1.86
CA ARG A 136 9.91 18.25 -1.48
C ARG A 136 10.78 18.81 -0.35
N MET A 137 11.36 19.97 -0.59
CA MET A 137 12.25 20.65 0.34
C MET A 137 11.71 22.03 0.67
N HIS A 138 11.52 22.32 1.96
CA HIS A 138 11.08 23.65 2.43
C HIS A 138 12.29 24.52 2.70
N ILE A 139 12.41 25.64 2.00
CA ILE A 139 13.58 26.54 2.05
C ILE A 139 13.17 27.86 2.71
N LEU A 140 13.70 28.12 3.89
CA LEU A 140 13.42 29.33 4.67
C LEU A 140 14.19 30.58 4.20
N ALA A 141 15.37 30.40 3.60
CA ALA A 141 16.19 31.51 3.13
C ALA A 141 17.15 31.10 2.02
N GLN A 142 17.53 32.06 1.18
CA GLN A 142 18.47 31.90 0.06
C GLN A 142 17.95 30.93 -1.03
N MET A 143 16.67 31.03 -1.36
CA MET A 143 15.98 30.20 -2.38
C MET A 143 16.74 30.22 -3.72
N GLU A 144 17.22 31.39 -4.17
CA GLU A 144 17.92 31.52 -5.46
C GLU A 144 19.19 30.66 -5.49
N LYS A 145 19.98 30.68 -4.44
CA LYS A 145 21.19 29.87 -4.34
C LYS A 145 20.91 28.37 -4.27
N ALA A 146 19.85 27.97 -3.53
CA ALA A 146 19.42 26.59 -3.53
C ALA A 146 19.01 26.11 -4.93
N LEU A 147 18.29 26.95 -5.68
CA LEU A 147 17.89 26.65 -7.04
C LEU A 147 19.08 26.56 -8.01
N GLU A 148 20.14 27.37 -7.82
CA GLU A 148 21.38 27.26 -8.60
C GLU A 148 22.05 25.90 -8.35
N VAL A 149 22.25 25.52 -7.10
CA VAL A 149 22.83 24.20 -6.73
C VAL A 149 22.03 23.06 -7.31
N LEU A 150 20.69 23.10 -7.17
CA LEU A 150 19.81 22.05 -7.70
C LEU A 150 19.86 21.95 -9.24
N LYS A 151 19.91 23.08 -9.95
CA LYS A 151 19.96 23.10 -11.42
C LYS A 151 21.32 22.68 -11.99
N GLU A 152 22.40 22.91 -11.27
CA GLU A 152 23.76 22.53 -11.67
C GLU A 152 24.04 21.03 -11.41
N ASN A 153 23.28 20.40 -10.51
CA ASN A 153 23.47 18.99 -10.19
C ASN A 153 22.84 18.10 -11.26
N HIS A 154 23.65 17.29 -11.92
CA HIS A 154 23.25 16.41 -13.03
C HIS A 154 22.33 15.26 -12.63
N LEU A 155 22.21 14.98 -11.31
CA LEU A 155 21.29 13.98 -10.74
C LEU A 155 19.92 14.56 -10.39
N VAL A 156 19.75 15.89 -10.51
CA VAL A 156 18.49 16.58 -10.21
C VAL A 156 17.72 16.83 -11.49
N ASP A 157 16.44 16.52 -11.47
CA ASP A 157 15.52 16.68 -12.59
C ASP A 157 14.23 17.40 -12.16
N ARG A 158 13.56 18.08 -13.09
CA ARG A 158 12.23 18.68 -12.93
C ARG A 158 12.07 19.58 -11.71
N VAL A 159 13.00 20.52 -11.51
CA VAL A 159 12.92 21.50 -10.42
C VAL A 159 11.72 22.43 -10.63
N THR A 160 10.80 22.46 -9.68
CA THR A 160 9.64 23.35 -9.62
C THR A 160 9.59 24.05 -8.27
N VAL A 161 9.05 25.26 -8.23
CA VAL A 161 8.92 26.06 -7.01
C VAL A 161 7.43 26.28 -6.73
N ASP A 162 7.00 25.98 -5.49
CA ASP A 162 5.65 26.19 -5.00
C ASP A 162 5.69 26.95 -3.65
N GLY A 163 5.64 28.27 -3.72
CA GLY A 163 5.86 29.13 -2.55
C GLY A 163 7.29 29.01 -2.00
N ASP A 164 7.42 28.58 -0.76
CA ASP A 164 8.72 28.35 -0.09
C ASP A 164 9.21 26.90 -0.25
N ASP A 165 8.46 26.05 -0.99
CA ASP A 165 8.82 24.68 -1.27
C ASP A 165 9.47 24.56 -2.65
N VAL A 166 10.54 23.79 -2.73
CA VAL A 166 11.14 23.32 -3.99
C VAL A 166 10.86 21.84 -4.13
N ILE A 167 10.30 21.47 -5.27
CA ILE A 167 9.98 20.10 -5.63
C ILE A 167 10.88 19.71 -6.81
N PHE A 168 11.63 18.64 -6.66
CA PHE A 168 12.53 18.14 -7.70
C PHE A 168 12.61 16.61 -7.68
N ARG A 169 13.10 16.01 -8.75
CA ARG A 169 13.45 14.58 -8.77
C ARG A 169 14.95 14.45 -8.59
N PHE A 170 15.34 13.50 -7.73
CA PHE A 170 16.74 13.15 -7.50
C PHE A 170 16.98 11.71 -7.99
N ASN A 171 17.99 11.53 -8.84
CA ASN A 171 18.32 10.25 -9.48
C ASN A 171 19.61 9.63 -8.91
N GLY A 172 20.10 10.09 -7.77
CA GLY A 172 21.28 9.58 -7.08
C GLY A 172 20.92 8.58 -5.96
N GLY A 173 21.93 7.90 -5.43
CA GLY A 173 21.82 7.07 -4.24
C GLY A 173 22.04 7.88 -2.95
N GLU A 174 22.00 7.19 -1.79
CA GLU A 174 22.12 7.81 -0.46
C GLU A 174 23.38 8.67 -0.28
N LYS A 175 24.49 8.28 -0.90
CA LYS A 175 25.76 9.00 -0.80
C LYS A 175 25.72 10.32 -1.57
N GLU A 176 25.24 10.27 -2.79
CA GLU A 176 25.08 11.45 -3.66
C GLU A 176 24.00 12.40 -3.10
N GLU A 177 23.00 11.87 -2.43
CA GLU A 177 21.97 12.65 -1.73
C GLU A 177 22.57 13.41 -0.54
N ALA A 178 23.42 12.78 0.27
CA ALA A 178 24.14 13.43 1.35
C ALA A 178 25.11 14.50 0.85
N GLU A 179 25.74 14.28 -0.31
CA GLU A 179 26.60 15.28 -0.99
C GLU A 179 25.76 16.48 -1.45
N LEU A 180 24.61 16.26 -2.10
CA LEU A 180 23.68 17.32 -2.51
C LEU A 180 23.21 18.17 -1.32
N LEU A 181 22.82 17.53 -0.21
CA LEU A 181 22.39 18.24 1.01
C LEU A 181 23.55 19.08 1.58
N THR A 182 24.77 18.57 1.54
CA THR A 182 25.96 19.29 1.98
C THR A 182 26.20 20.53 1.13
N ASP A 183 26.08 20.42 -0.20
CA ASP A 183 26.25 21.53 -1.14
C ASP A 183 25.17 22.61 -0.94
N LEU A 184 23.92 22.19 -0.74
CA LEU A 184 22.82 23.09 -0.44
C LEU A 184 23.03 23.89 0.84
N VAL A 185 23.49 23.25 1.92
CA VAL A 185 23.82 23.93 3.17
C VAL A 185 25.03 24.83 2.99
N ALA A 186 26.06 24.39 2.26
CA ALA A 186 27.26 25.18 1.98
C ALA A 186 26.96 26.44 1.14
N SER A 187 25.96 26.42 0.29
CA SER A 187 25.48 27.60 -0.46
C SER A 187 24.84 28.67 0.44
N GLY A 188 24.54 28.32 1.70
CA GLY A 188 23.87 29.16 2.69
C GLY A 188 22.35 29.04 2.68
N ALA A 189 21.78 28.07 1.96
CA ALA A 189 20.36 27.78 2.02
C ALA A 189 19.97 27.27 3.42
N LEU A 190 18.88 27.81 3.97
CA LEU A 190 18.30 27.34 5.22
C LEU A 190 17.13 26.41 4.90
N ILE A 191 17.35 25.12 5.17
CA ILE A 191 16.37 24.06 4.91
C ILE A 191 15.69 23.71 6.22
N HIS A 192 14.35 23.74 6.25
CA HIS A 192 13.56 23.39 7.43
C HIS A 192 13.10 21.92 7.40
N ASN A 193 12.71 21.43 6.23
CA ASN A 193 12.19 20.08 6.05
C ASN A 193 12.65 19.53 4.68
N TYR A 194 12.91 18.23 4.68
CA TYR A 194 13.43 17.50 3.51
C TYR A 194 12.67 16.17 3.36
#